data_aa8df0bc37c3bf4b43795beb39f914f0
#
_entry.id   aa8df0bc37c3bf4b43795beb39f914f0
#
_cell.length_a   1.000
_cell.length_b   1.000
_cell.length_c   1.000
_cell.angle_alpha   90.00
_cell.angle_beta   90.00
_cell.angle_gamma   90.00
#
_symmetry.space_group_name_H-M   'P 1'
#
loop_
_entity.id
_entity.type
_entity.pdbx_description
1 polymer ?
#
loop_
_entity_poly.entity_id
_entity_poly.type
_entity_poly.pdbx_seq_one_letter_code
_entity_poly.pdbx_strand_id
1 'polypeptide(L)'
;MKRLIAAAACTTMILASVFACSSASAEHPPSAPKKKKAKSQPTPVVDPLQSLTYMRQGLVLMQQGQYDEALQRFQEADRIAPGNATNHNMMGLCYLRQGQFDQALEHFNQALELVPLFTDARNNRGATYLAMGQLHLAEVDFVAVLGDSTYPHAKQVNYNLGLTYLKRSQLGAAEESFRRAIVPPNPVFDAYLRLAEIAQRQGQLARAKVLLEEARINFPEMTQVSLELGKLLLLMGRTDEAAPYLQQVIADAPDSEYADTARNLLGAG
;
A
#
# COMPACT_ATOMS: atom_id res chain seq x y z
N MET A 1 -35.60 -39.92 -9.62
CA MET A 1 -36.47 -40.09 -8.46
C MET A 1 -36.27 -38.93 -7.50
N LYS A 2 -37.24 -38.06 -7.45
CA LYS A 2 -38.04 -37.64 -6.29
C LYS A 2 -37.21 -36.93 -5.25
N ARG A 3 -37.37 -35.65 -5.07
CA ARG A 3 -38.39 -34.77 -4.41
C ARG A 3 -37.71 -34.11 -3.20
N LEU A 4 -37.95 -32.96 -2.67
CA LEU A 4 -38.92 -31.85 -2.75
C LEU A 4 -38.38 -30.78 -1.80
N ILE A 5 -38.32 -29.51 -2.17
CA ILE A 5 -39.16 -28.38 -1.78
C ILE A 5 -39.59 -28.37 -0.27
N ALA A 6 -39.24 -27.31 0.41
CA ALA A 6 -40.10 -26.63 1.38
C ALA A 6 -39.70 -25.16 1.55
N ALA A 7 -40.57 -24.32 1.04
CA ALA A 7 -40.71 -22.92 1.40
C ALA A 7 -41.60 -22.80 2.63
N ALA A 8 -41.39 -21.86 3.50
CA ALA A 8 -42.41 -21.37 4.40
C ALA A 8 -42.20 -19.90 4.70
N ALA A 9 -43.14 -19.15 4.17
CA ALA A 9 -43.52 -17.82 4.58
C ALA A 9 -44.25 -17.89 5.94
N CYS A 10 -44.22 -16.79 6.68
CA CYS A 10 -45.29 -16.36 7.59
C CYS A 10 -44.89 -15.07 8.24
N THR A 11 -45.59 -14.09 8.21
CA THR A 11 -46.95 -13.66 8.47
C THR A 11 -46.88 -12.42 9.37
N THR A 12 -47.40 -11.39 8.86
CA THR A 12 -47.84 -10.13 9.52
C THR A 12 -48.77 -10.39 10.72
N MET A 13 -48.58 -9.64 11.81
CA MET A 13 -49.64 -9.41 12.80
C MET A 13 -49.73 -7.95 13.14
N ILE A 14 -50.80 -7.37 12.60
CA ILE A 14 -51.42 -6.10 12.99
C ILE A 14 -52.30 -6.39 14.21
N LEU A 15 -52.17 -5.63 15.27
CA LEU A 15 -53.17 -5.56 16.35
C LEU A 15 -53.46 -4.09 16.68
N ALA A 16 -54.62 -3.71 16.28
CA ALA A 16 -55.29 -2.50 16.70
C ALA A 16 -55.94 -2.70 18.09
N SER A 17 -55.87 -1.71 18.93
CA SER A 17 -56.75 -1.56 20.11
C SER A 17 -56.99 -0.08 20.36
N VAL A 18 -58.06 0.36 19.90
CA VAL A 18 -59.33 0.76 20.53
C VAL A 18 -59.20 1.84 21.63
N PHE A 19 -59.81 2.95 21.26
CA PHE A 19 -60.19 4.13 22.03
C PHE A 19 -60.76 3.85 23.41
N ALA A 20 -60.34 4.65 24.38
CA ALA A 20 -61.15 5.06 25.51
C ALA A 20 -61.06 6.59 25.68
N CYS A 21 -62.17 7.21 25.42
CA CYS A 21 -62.43 8.62 25.64
C CYS A 21 -62.75 8.82 27.13
N SER A 22 -62.00 9.65 27.83
CA SER A 22 -62.43 10.19 29.13
C SER A 22 -62.18 11.69 29.16
N SER A 23 -63.27 12.40 29.30
CA SER A 23 -63.40 13.83 29.44
C SER A 23 -62.80 14.30 30.80
N ALA A 24 -61.81 15.19 30.77
CA ALA A 24 -61.42 15.99 31.91
C ALA A 24 -60.95 17.37 31.47
N SER A 25 -61.70 18.32 31.97
CA SER A 25 -61.48 19.77 32.26
C SER A 25 -60.25 20.45 31.68
N ALA A 26 -60.50 21.55 30.98
CA ALA A 26 -59.53 22.51 30.49
C ALA A 26 -58.90 23.26 31.68
N GLU A 27 -57.63 22.99 31.94
CA GLU A 27 -56.76 23.88 32.68
C GLU A 27 -55.72 24.48 31.72
N HIS A 28 -55.57 25.81 31.78
CA HIS A 28 -54.64 26.58 30.98
C HIS A 28 -53.20 26.11 31.25
N PRO A 29 -52.39 25.82 30.22
CA PRO A 29 -50.99 25.53 30.42
C PRO A 29 -50.21 26.82 30.82
N PRO A 30 -49.29 26.72 31.78
CA PRO A 30 -48.43 27.85 32.13
C PRO A 30 -47.52 28.22 30.94
N SER A 31 -47.39 29.55 30.75
CA SER A 31 -46.57 30.15 29.69
C SER A 31 -45.15 29.57 29.65
N ALA A 32 -44.76 28.99 28.54
CA ALA A 32 -43.42 28.46 28.30
C ALA A 32 -42.34 29.54 28.54
N PRO A 33 -41.22 29.18 29.21
CA PRO A 33 -40.15 30.14 29.41
C PRO A 33 -39.54 30.54 28.06
N LYS A 34 -39.44 31.86 27.84
CA LYS A 34 -38.78 32.42 26.65
C LYS A 34 -37.36 31.89 26.55
N LYS A 35 -37.13 30.97 25.60
CA LYS A 35 -35.80 30.51 25.25
C LYS A 35 -34.96 31.72 24.84
N LYS A 36 -34.01 32.11 25.69
CA LYS A 36 -32.97 33.07 25.32
C LYS A 36 -32.31 32.51 24.05
N LYS A 37 -32.38 33.22 22.93
CA LYS A 37 -31.64 32.94 21.72
C LYS A 37 -30.16 32.86 22.14
N ALA A 38 -29.58 31.65 22.19
CA ALA A 38 -28.14 31.47 22.29
C ALA A 38 -27.54 32.28 21.14
N LYS A 39 -26.69 33.24 21.44
CA LYS A 39 -25.88 33.91 20.44
C LYS A 39 -25.12 32.80 19.71
N SER A 40 -25.47 32.56 18.45
CA SER A 40 -24.64 31.73 17.58
C SER A 40 -23.25 32.35 17.58
N GLN A 41 -22.27 31.65 18.16
CA GLN A 41 -20.89 32.02 17.94
C GLN A 41 -20.65 32.04 16.43
N PRO A 42 -19.98 33.04 15.88
CA PRO A 42 -19.64 33.06 14.48
C PRO A 42 -18.90 31.76 14.18
N THR A 43 -19.40 30.95 13.26
CA THR A 43 -18.68 29.83 12.70
C THR A 43 -17.31 30.36 12.27
N PRO A 44 -16.19 29.78 12.73
CA PRO A 44 -14.89 30.26 12.29
C PRO A 44 -14.88 30.28 10.77
N VAL A 45 -14.49 31.43 10.20
CA VAL A 45 -14.31 31.56 8.75
C VAL A 45 -13.22 30.55 8.39
N VAL A 46 -13.64 29.43 7.80
CA VAL A 46 -12.71 28.41 7.35
C VAL A 46 -11.98 28.99 6.15
N ASP A 47 -10.69 29.30 6.30
CA ASP A 47 -9.85 29.73 5.18
C ASP A 47 -9.24 28.49 4.49
N PRO A 48 -9.76 28.09 3.32
CA PRO A 48 -9.25 26.92 2.59
C PRO A 48 -7.76 27.07 2.21
N LEU A 49 -7.26 28.31 2.04
CA LEU A 49 -5.85 28.56 1.76
C LEU A 49 -4.95 28.21 2.94
N GLN A 50 -5.45 28.42 4.15
CA GLN A 50 -4.72 28.04 5.36
C GLN A 50 -4.59 26.52 5.49
N SER A 51 -5.64 25.76 5.22
CA SER A 51 -5.59 24.29 5.18
C SER A 51 -4.55 23.79 4.17
N LEU A 52 -4.58 24.32 2.94
CA LEU A 52 -3.59 23.99 1.90
C LEU A 52 -2.16 24.34 2.32
N THR A 53 -1.97 25.43 3.06
CA THR A 53 -0.66 25.82 3.59
C THR A 53 -0.14 24.77 4.59
N TYR A 54 -0.97 24.32 5.52
CA TYR A 54 -0.59 23.26 6.45
C TYR A 54 -0.31 21.93 5.74
N MET A 55 -1.11 21.55 4.75
CA MET A 55 -0.83 20.34 3.94
C MET A 55 0.52 20.43 3.25
N ARG A 56 0.85 21.58 2.66
CA ARG A 56 2.16 21.78 2.01
C ARG A 56 3.33 21.69 3.00
N GLN A 57 3.19 22.30 4.17
CA GLN A 57 4.18 22.16 5.26
C GLN A 57 4.35 20.71 5.69
N GLY A 58 3.25 19.97 5.87
CA GLY A 58 3.27 18.55 6.19
C GLY A 58 4.01 17.72 5.13
N LEU A 59 3.78 17.99 3.84
CA LEU A 59 4.49 17.30 2.75
C LEU A 59 6.01 17.55 2.80
N VAL A 60 6.45 18.78 3.07
CA VAL A 60 7.88 19.09 3.20
C VAL A 60 8.50 18.35 4.38
N LEU A 61 7.84 18.35 5.53
CA LEU A 61 8.30 17.63 6.72
C LEU A 61 8.36 16.11 6.47
N MET A 62 7.37 15.56 5.79
CA MET A 62 7.35 14.15 5.40
C MET A 62 8.52 13.78 4.48
N GLN A 63 8.90 14.65 3.52
CA GLN A 63 10.07 14.45 2.66
C GLN A 63 11.39 14.49 3.46
N GLN A 64 11.43 15.21 4.58
CA GLN A 64 12.56 15.27 5.50
C GLN A 64 12.59 14.10 6.50
N GLY A 65 11.59 13.20 6.45
CA GLY A 65 11.46 12.09 7.38
C GLY A 65 10.90 12.48 8.76
N GLN A 66 10.45 13.73 8.93
CA GLN A 66 9.89 14.27 10.17
C GLN A 66 8.39 13.95 10.23
N TYR A 67 8.06 12.69 10.45
CA TYR A 67 6.67 12.19 10.33
C TYR A 67 5.75 12.71 11.44
N ASP A 68 6.26 12.92 12.68
CA ASP A 68 5.45 13.42 13.79
C ASP A 68 5.03 14.87 13.55
N GLU A 69 5.97 15.71 13.13
CA GLU A 69 5.69 17.10 12.79
C GLU A 69 4.80 17.21 11.54
N ALA A 70 4.99 16.33 10.57
CA ALA A 70 4.13 16.24 9.40
C ALA A 70 2.69 15.92 9.79
N LEU A 71 2.47 14.94 10.68
CA LEU A 71 1.16 14.58 11.21
C LEU A 71 0.48 15.76 11.91
N GLN A 72 1.21 16.54 12.72
CA GLN A 72 0.65 17.74 13.34
C GLN A 72 0.14 18.74 12.28
N ARG A 73 0.89 18.95 11.19
CA ARG A 73 0.45 19.84 10.11
C ARG A 73 -0.77 19.30 9.37
N PHE A 74 -0.82 18.02 9.09
CA PHE A 74 -1.97 17.40 8.45
C PHE A 74 -3.22 17.43 9.36
N GLN A 75 -3.05 17.26 10.67
CA GLN A 75 -4.14 17.39 11.66
C GLN A 75 -4.68 18.83 11.71
N GLU A 76 -3.80 19.84 11.67
CA GLU A 76 -4.23 21.25 11.59
C GLU A 76 -4.97 21.53 10.28
N ALA A 77 -4.51 20.94 9.17
CA ALA A 77 -5.20 21.06 7.88
C ALA A 77 -6.60 20.43 7.94
N ASP A 78 -6.74 19.26 8.56
CA ASP A 78 -8.02 18.56 8.71
C ASP A 78 -8.98 19.31 9.65
N ARG A 79 -8.48 19.90 10.72
CA ARG A 79 -9.26 20.72 11.64
C ARG A 79 -9.88 21.94 10.94
N ILE A 80 -9.16 22.53 9.97
CA ILE A 80 -9.63 23.71 9.22
C ILE A 80 -10.59 23.30 8.11
N ALA A 81 -10.26 22.25 7.36
CA ALA A 81 -11.04 21.75 6.25
C ALA A 81 -11.17 20.22 6.35
N PRO A 82 -12.10 19.71 7.17
CA PRO A 82 -12.28 18.29 7.36
C PRO A 82 -12.78 17.60 6.09
N GLY A 83 -12.46 16.31 5.98
CA GLY A 83 -12.94 15.46 4.90
C GLY A 83 -12.13 15.57 3.61
N ASN A 84 -10.87 15.93 3.69
CA ASN A 84 -9.97 15.90 2.55
C ASN A 84 -9.29 14.51 2.44
N ALA A 85 -9.71 13.70 1.45
CA ALA A 85 -9.19 12.36 1.23
C ALA A 85 -7.66 12.34 1.03
N THR A 86 -7.10 13.33 0.34
CA THR A 86 -5.65 13.45 0.15
C THR A 86 -4.93 13.66 1.48
N ASN A 87 -5.50 14.48 2.36
CA ASN A 87 -4.92 14.72 3.68
C ASN A 87 -4.90 13.44 4.52
N HIS A 88 -6.01 12.68 4.54
CA HIS A 88 -6.05 11.38 5.20
C HIS A 88 -5.05 10.40 4.60
N ASN A 89 -4.91 10.34 3.28
CA ASN A 89 -3.91 9.49 2.64
C ASN A 89 -2.47 9.87 3.07
N MET A 90 -2.16 11.16 3.22
CA MET A 90 -0.84 11.61 3.69
C MET A 90 -0.61 11.26 5.17
N MET A 91 -1.62 11.41 6.03
CA MET A 91 -1.54 10.96 7.43
C MET A 91 -1.31 9.45 7.51
N GLY A 92 -2.04 8.66 6.73
CA GLY A 92 -1.84 7.23 6.62
C GLY A 92 -0.42 6.84 6.19
N LEU A 93 0.16 7.57 5.24
CA LEU A 93 1.56 7.36 4.81
C LEU A 93 2.56 7.68 5.92
N CYS A 94 2.35 8.73 6.70
CA CYS A 94 3.21 9.02 7.86
C CYS A 94 3.19 7.87 8.88
N TYR A 95 2.00 7.39 9.24
CA TYR A 95 1.85 6.26 10.15
C TYR A 95 2.47 4.97 9.60
N LEU A 96 2.30 4.71 8.30
CA LEU A 96 2.92 3.55 7.63
C LEU A 96 4.46 3.61 7.72
N ARG A 97 5.06 4.80 7.50
CA ARG A 97 6.50 5.02 7.59
C ARG A 97 7.04 4.83 9.01
N GLN A 98 6.22 5.07 10.01
CA GLN A 98 6.53 4.83 11.43
C GLN A 98 6.26 3.37 11.87
N GLY A 99 5.74 2.52 11.00
CA GLY A 99 5.33 1.16 11.32
C GLY A 99 4.05 1.06 12.14
N GLN A 100 3.30 2.14 12.25
CA GLN A 100 2.03 2.23 12.98
C GLN A 100 0.88 1.81 12.05
N PHE A 101 0.80 0.52 11.75
CA PHE A 101 -0.04 -0.02 10.68
C PHE A 101 -1.54 0.17 10.93
N ASP A 102 -2.01 0.05 12.17
CA ASP A 102 -3.44 0.18 12.49
C ASP A 102 -3.92 1.62 12.25
N GLN A 103 -3.14 2.63 12.66
CA GLN A 103 -3.44 4.03 12.39
C GLN A 103 -3.36 4.35 10.89
N ALA A 104 -2.38 3.76 10.19
CA ALA A 104 -2.28 3.91 8.75
C ALA A 104 -3.54 3.39 8.05
N LEU A 105 -4.03 2.19 8.42
CA LEU A 105 -5.26 1.61 7.87
C LEU A 105 -6.49 2.48 8.17
N GLU A 106 -6.61 3.02 9.38
CA GLU A 106 -7.71 3.92 9.74
C GLU A 106 -7.78 5.11 8.77
N HIS A 107 -6.65 5.78 8.55
CA HIS A 107 -6.60 6.93 7.67
C HIS A 107 -6.78 6.58 6.19
N PHE A 108 -6.23 5.46 5.70
CA PHE A 108 -6.49 5.03 4.33
C PHE A 108 -7.97 4.65 4.12
N ASN A 109 -8.62 4.05 5.13
CA ASN A 109 -10.05 3.77 5.07
C ASN A 109 -10.88 5.05 5.01
N GLN A 110 -10.57 6.04 5.86
CA GLN A 110 -11.21 7.36 5.79
C GLN A 110 -11.04 8.02 4.42
N ALA A 111 -9.84 7.96 3.84
CA ALA A 111 -9.59 8.46 2.49
C ALA A 111 -10.46 7.76 1.43
N LEU A 112 -10.65 6.45 1.55
CA LEU A 112 -11.45 5.64 0.63
C LEU A 112 -12.95 5.76 0.88
N GLU A 113 -13.40 6.05 2.09
CA GLU A 113 -14.79 6.42 2.38
C GLU A 113 -15.16 7.75 1.72
N LEU A 114 -14.26 8.73 1.76
CA LEU A 114 -14.43 10.03 1.12
C LEU A 114 -14.36 9.94 -0.41
N VAL A 115 -13.41 9.18 -0.94
CA VAL A 115 -13.19 8.97 -2.38
C VAL A 115 -12.98 7.47 -2.66
N PRO A 116 -14.05 6.71 -2.96
CA PRO A 116 -13.96 5.24 -3.15
C PRO A 116 -13.01 4.78 -4.26
N LEU A 117 -12.76 5.64 -5.25
CA LEU A 117 -11.84 5.36 -6.38
C LEU A 117 -10.46 6.01 -6.19
N PHE A 118 -10.07 6.34 -4.96
CA PHE A 118 -8.75 6.90 -4.69
C PHE A 118 -7.66 5.82 -4.80
N THR A 119 -7.14 5.65 -6.00
CA THR A 119 -6.19 4.58 -6.36
C THR A 119 -4.93 4.60 -5.48
N ASP A 120 -4.36 5.78 -5.16
CA ASP A 120 -3.19 5.89 -4.28
C ASP A 120 -3.47 5.41 -2.85
N ALA A 121 -4.60 5.81 -2.27
CA ALA A 121 -4.97 5.36 -0.91
C ALA A 121 -5.18 3.85 -0.87
N ARG A 122 -5.78 3.27 -1.91
CA ARG A 122 -5.96 1.82 -2.05
C ARG A 122 -4.64 1.09 -2.19
N ASN A 123 -3.71 1.60 -3.02
CA ASN A 123 -2.36 1.05 -3.13
C ASN A 123 -1.62 1.08 -1.80
N ASN A 124 -1.68 2.20 -1.07
CA ASN A 124 -1.02 2.36 0.22
C ASN A 124 -1.63 1.44 1.29
N ARG A 125 -2.96 1.25 1.28
CA ARG A 125 -3.64 0.29 2.14
C ARG A 125 -3.21 -1.14 1.83
N GLY A 126 -3.14 -1.51 0.56
CA GLY A 126 -2.62 -2.81 0.11
C GLY A 126 -1.18 -3.06 0.58
N ALA A 127 -0.31 -2.05 0.48
CA ALA A 127 1.06 -2.13 0.97
C ALA A 127 1.11 -2.30 2.50
N THR A 128 0.21 -1.64 3.22
CA THR A 128 0.08 -1.81 4.68
C THR A 128 -0.37 -3.23 5.03
N TYR A 129 -1.36 -3.77 4.34
CA TYR A 129 -1.79 -5.16 4.52
C TYR A 129 -0.66 -6.17 4.23
N LEU A 130 0.13 -5.91 3.18
CA LEU A 130 1.30 -6.75 2.86
C LEU A 130 2.34 -6.71 3.99
N ALA A 131 2.62 -5.54 4.56
CA ALA A 131 3.54 -5.37 5.68
C ALA A 131 3.04 -6.12 6.94
N MET A 132 1.74 -6.10 7.20
CA MET A 132 1.10 -6.83 8.31
C MET A 132 0.98 -8.34 8.04
N GLY A 133 1.31 -8.83 6.85
CA GLY A 133 1.10 -10.22 6.46
C GLY A 133 -0.36 -10.59 6.16
N GLN A 134 -1.25 -9.63 6.04
CA GLN A 134 -2.65 -9.81 5.67
C GLN A 134 -2.78 -9.97 4.14
N LEU A 135 -2.19 -11.06 3.64
CA LEU A 135 -1.89 -11.24 2.21
C LEU A 135 -3.11 -11.26 1.30
N HIS A 136 -4.25 -11.75 1.78
CA HIS A 136 -5.49 -11.76 0.98
C HIS A 136 -6.04 -10.34 0.78
N LEU A 137 -6.02 -9.51 1.84
CA LEU A 137 -6.48 -8.12 1.75
C LEU A 137 -5.54 -7.28 0.88
N ALA A 138 -4.23 -7.52 0.97
CA ALA A 138 -3.25 -6.89 0.09
C ALA A 138 -3.51 -7.23 -1.39
N GLU A 139 -3.77 -8.50 -1.71
CA GLU A 139 -4.11 -8.95 -3.06
C GLU A 139 -5.35 -8.24 -3.60
N VAL A 140 -6.44 -8.20 -2.81
CA VAL A 140 -7.69 -7.54 -3.21
C VAL A 140 -7.45 -6.07 -3.56
N ASP A 141 -6.72 -5.34 -2.72
CA ASP A 141 -6.43 -3.93 -2.98
C ASP A 141 -5.54 -3.74 -4.22
N PHE A 142 -4.46 -4.51 -4.36
CA PHE A 142 -3.56 -4.38 -5.51
C PHE A 142 -4.24 -4.76 -6.84
N VAL A 143 -5.05 -5.81 -6.86
CA VAL A 143 -5.83 -6.18 -8.06
C VAL A 143 -6.82 -5.08 -8.43
N ALA A 144 -7.49 -4.46 -7.45
CA ALA A 144 -8.39 -3.34 -7.70
C ALA A 144 -7.65 -2.11 -8.24
N VAL A 145 -6.43 -1.80 -7.74
CA VAL A 145 -5.56 -0.73 -8.27
C VAL A 145 -5.18 -1.01 -9.72
N LEU A 146 -4.81 -2.25 -10.05
CA LEU A 146 -4.42 -2.66 -11.41
C LEU A 146 -5.60 -2.69 -12.39
N GLY A 147 -6.84 -2.59 -11.92
CA GLY A 147 -8.03 -2.34 -12.72
C GLY A 147 -8.05 -0.94 -13.36
N ASP A 148 -7.35 0.02 -12.78
CA ASP A 148 -7.11 1.34 -13.37
C ASP A 148 -5.90 1.28 -14.32
N SER A 149 -6.16 1.13 -15.62
CA SER A 149 -5.11 1.04 -16.64
C SER A 149 -4.29 2.33 -16.81
N THR A 150 -4.75 3.44 -16.24
CA THR A 150 -4.08 4.74 -16.32
C THR A 150 -3.18 5.01 -15.12
N TYR A 151 -3.19 4.13 -14.11
CA TYR A 151 -2.41 4.34 -12.89
C TYR A 151 -0.89 4.33 -13.17
N PRO A 152 -0.19 5.44 -12.91
CA PRO A 152 1.20 5.61 -13.35
C PRO A 152 2.18 4.66 -12.66
N HIS A 153 1.83 4.16 -11.46
CA HIS A 153 2.69 3.29 -10.66
C HIS A 153 2.30 1.79 -10.75
N ALA A 154 1.57 1.40 -11.79
CA ALA A 154 1.09 0.02 -11.98
C ALA A 154 2.22 -1.04 -11.90
N LYS A 155 3.45 -0.71 -12.32
CA LYS A 155 4.59 -1.63 -12.23
C LYS A 155 5.02 -1.88 -10.78
N GLN A 156 5.05 -0.84 -9.95
CA GLN A 156 5.34 -0.99 -8.53
C GLN A 156 4.24 -1.79 -7.83
N VAL A 157 2.98 -1.61 -8.23
CA VAL A 157 1.85 -2.41 -7.72
C VAL A 157 2.01 -3.87 -8.14
N ASN A 158 2.38 -4.16 -9.39
CA ASN A 158 2.67 -5.52 -9.84
C ASN A 158 3.82 -6.15 -9.05
N TYR A 159 4.86 -5.40 -8.72
CA TYR A 159 5.94 -5.87 -7.84
C TYR A 159 5.41 -6.25 -6.44
N ASN A 160 4.62 -5.37 -5.81
CA ASN A 160 4.03 -5.63 -4.49
C ASN A 160 3.06 -6.84 -4.51
N LEU A 161 2.28 -6.98 -5.60
CA LEU A 161 1.42 -8.12 -5.82
C LEU A 161 2.23 -9.41 -6.00
N GLY A 162 3.35 -9.34 -6.72
CA GLY A 162 4.31 -10.44 -6.84
C GLY A 162 4.87 -10.88 -5.49
N LEU A 163 5.25 -9.93 -4.62
CA LEU A 163 5.67 -10.21 -3.24
C LEU A 163 4.54 -10.87 -2.42
N THR A 164 3.31 -10.41 -2.61
CA THR A 164 2.13 -10.97 -1.94
C THR A 164 1.94 -12.44 -2.32
N TYR A 165 2.00 -12.76 -3.61
CA TYR A 165 1.90 -14.13 -4.10
C TYR A 165 3.08 -15.01 -3.68
N LEU A 166 4.30 -14.45 -3.65
CA LEU A 166 5.49 -15.16 -3.19
C LEU A 166 5.37 -15.58 -1.73
N LYS A 167 4.89 -14.67 -0.85
CA LYS A 167 4.61 -14.96 0.57
C LYS A 167 3.51 -16.02 0.74
N ARG A 168 2.59 -16.14 -0.20
CA ARG A 168 1.55 -17.18 -0.24
C ARG A 168 2.02 -18.48 -0.92
N SER A 169 3.28 -18.58 -1.29
CA SER A 169 3.87 -19.71 -2.03
C SER A 169 3.23 -19.97 -3.40
N GLN A 170 2.60 -18.96 -3.99
CA GLN A 170 1.98 -19.00 -5.31
C GLN A 170 2.98 -18.56 -6.39
N LEU A 171 4.00 -19.39 -6.61
CA LEU A 171 5.16 -19.04 -7.45
C LEU A 171 4.79 -18.62 -8.87
N GLY A 172 3.82 -19.27 -9.52
CA GLY A 172 3.40 -18.92 -10.88
C GLY A 172 2.77 -17.52 -10.97
N ALA A 173 1.89 -17.19 -10.01
CA ALA A 173 1.26 -15.85 -9.95
C ALA A 173 2.28 -14.77 -9.58
N ALA A 174 3.23 -15.09 -8.68
CA ALA A 174 4.33 -14.19 -8.33
C ALA A 174 5.20 -13.88 -9.55
N GLU A 175 5.59 -14.90 -10.30
CA GLU A 175 6.39 -14.78 -11.51
C GLU A 175 5.70 -13.89 -12.56
N GLU A 176 4.42 -14.12 -12.81
CA GLU A 176 3.64 -13.31 -13.76
C GLU A 176 3.57 -11.84 -13.34
N SER A 177 3.35 -11.59 -12.05
CA SER A 177 3.31 -10.23 -11.51
C SER A 177 4.67 -9.53 -11.61
N PHE A 178 5.77 -10.21 -11.29
CA PHE A 178 7.11 -9.63 -11.46
C PHE A 178 7.46 -9.39 -12.94
N ARG A 179 7.03 -10.26 -13.86
CA ARG A 179 7.20 -10.02 -15.30
C ARG A 179 6.51 -8.75 -15.75
N ARG A 180 5.30 -8.45 -15.24
CA ARG A 180 4.62 -7.19 -15.55
C ARG A 180 5.35 -5.98 -14.97
N ALA A 181 6.04 -6.16 -13.84
CA ALA A 181 6.81 -5.09 -13.23
C ALA A 181 8.09 -4.71 -13.99
N ILE A 182 8.66 -5.62 -14.80
CA ILE A 182 9.88 -5.38 -15.59
C ILE A 182 9.63 -4.90 -17.02
N VAL A 183 8.38 -4.76 -17.46
CA VAL A 183 8.07 -4.28 -18.81
C VAL A 183 8.59 -2.86 -19.04
N PRO A 184 9.34 -2.56 -20.12
CA PRO A 184 9.75 -1.20 -20.46
C PRO A 184 8.55 -0.27 -20.75
N PRO A 185 8.71 1.08 -20.63
CA PRO A 185 9.84 1.78 -20.04
C PRO A 185 9.80 1.75 -18.51
N ASN A 186 10.90 2.09 -17.85
CA ASN A 186 11.03 2.18 -16.40
C ASN A 186 10.66 0.88 -15.65
N PRO A 187 11.39 -0.21 -15.86
CA PRO A 187 11.18 -1.46 -15.13
C PRO A 187 11.50 -1.30 -13.65
N VAL A 188 10.93 -2.19 -12.82
CA VAL A 188 11.25 -2.24 -11.39
C VAL A 188 12.48 -3.13 -11.19
N PHE A 189 13.57 -2.57 -10.66
CA PHE A 189 14.84 -3.26 -10.45
C PHE A 189 14.69 -4.56 -9.64
N ASP A 190 14.09 -4.47 -8.46
CA ASP A 190 13.96 -5.63 -7.56
C ASP A 190 13.15 -6.78 -8.18
N ALA A 191 12.29 -6.49 -9.15
CA ALA A 191 11.52 -7.54 -9.82
C ALA A 191 12.39 -8.47 -10.66
N TYR A 192 13.49 -7.98 -11.25
CA TYR A 192 14.48 -8.83 -11.93
C TYR A 192 15.15 -9.78 -10.96
N LEU A 193 15.54 -9.30 -9.77
CA LEU A 193 16.16 -10.12 -8.75
C LEU A 193 15.22 -11.22 -8.25
N ARG A 194 13.93 -10.89 -8.05
CA ARG A 194 12.91 -11.89 -7.66
C ARG A 194 12.66 -12.92 -8.75
N LEU A 195 12.60 -12.50 -10.01
CA LEU A 195 12.46 -13.43 -11.13
C LEU A 195 13.68 -14.37 -11.26
N ALA A 196 14.90 -13.84 -11.11
CA ALA A 196 16.10 -14.63 -11.11
C ALA A 196 16.13 -15.63 -9.93
N GLU A 197 15.72 -15.21 -8.73
CA GLU A 197 15.57 -16.09 -7.57
C GLU A 197 14.57 -17.22 -7.81
N ILE A 198 13.41 -16.92 -8.40
CA ILE A 198 12.39 -17.92 -8.75
C ILE A 198 12.96 -18.91 -9.77
N ALA A 199 13.64 -18.41 -10.80
CA ALA A 199 14.25 -19.26 -11.82
C ALA A 199 15.35 -20.18 -11.24
N GLN A 200 16.18 -19.68 -10.30
CA GLN A 200 17.17 -20.50 -9.58
C GLN A 200 16.51 -21.61 -8.75
N ARG A 201 15.46 -21.29 -8.00
CA ARG A 201 14.69 -22.29 -7.23
C ARG A 201 14.07 -23.37 -8.10
N GLN A 202 13.74 -23.04 -9.35
CA GLN A 202 13.24 -23.99 -10.35
C GLN A 202 14.35 -24.75 -11.09
N GLY A 203 15.64 -24.53 -10.75
CA GLY A 203 16.77 -25.10 -11.46
C GLY A 203 17.05 -24.52 -12.84
N GLN A 204 16.35 -23.44 -13.23
CA GLN A 204 16.46 -22.76 -14.53
C GLN A 204 17.61 -21.74 -14.53
N LEU A 205 18.84 -22.20 -14.24
CA LEU A 205 19.99 -21.30 -14.03
C LEU A 205 20.32 -20.45 -15.26
N ALA A 206 20.16 -20.99 -16.46
CA ALA A 206 20.36 -20.23 -17.70
C ALA A 206 19.37 -19.04 -17.82
N ARG A 207 18.12 -19.26 -17.44
CA ARG A 207 17.10 -18.21 -17.42
C ARG A 207 17.40 -17.16 -16.33
N ALA A 208 17.82 -17.59 -15.16
CA ALA A 208 18.24 -16.67 -14.09
C ALA A 208 19.37 -15.75 -14.57
N LYS A 209 20.35 -16.31 -15.33
CA LYS A 209 21.46 -15.54 -15.91
C LYS A 209 20.95 -14.46 -16.87
N VAL A 210 20.06 -14.82 -17.79
CA VAL A 210 19.48 -13.86 -18.75
C VAL A 210 18.76 -12.70 -18.01
N LEU A 211 17.97 -13.01 -17.00
CA LEU A 211 17.25 -11.99 -16.22
C LEU A 211 18.21 -11.03 -15.50
N LEU A 212 19.30 -11.54 -14.94
CA LEU A 212 20.31 -10.69 -14.28
C LEU A 212 21.12 -9.88 -15.31
N GLU A 213 21.40 -10.41 -16.49
CA GLU A 213 22.04 -9.68 -17.59
C GLU A 213 21.14 -8.55 -18.10
N GLU A 214 19.84 -8.78 -18.25
CA GLU A 214 18.86 -7.72 -18.56
C GLU A 214 18.81 -6.66 -17.45
N ALA A 215 18.80 -7.07 -16.18
CA ALA A 215 18.88 -6.14 -15.06
C ALA A 215 20.13 -5.25 -15.13
N ARG A 216 21.29 -5.82 -15.46
CA ARG A 216 22.56 -5.09 -15.59
C ARG A 216 22.54 -4.08 -16.74
N ILE A 217 21.86 -4.40 -17.83
CA ILE A 217 21.70 -3.48 -18.97
C ILE A 217 20.80 -2.29 -18.60
N ASN A 218 19.69 -2.55 -17.87
CA ASN A 218 18.73 -1.52 -17.48
C ASN A 218 19.18 -0.68 -16.28
N PHE A 219 20.08 -1.23 -15.43
CA PHE A 219 20.53 -0.63 -14.18
C PHE A 219 22.06 -0.84 -14.01
N PRO A 220 22.86 -0.22 -14.88
CA PRO A 220 24.33 -0.46 -14.89
C PRO A 220 25.02 0.02 -13.61
N GLU A 221 24.41 0.95 -12.86
CA GLU A 221 24.93 1.47 -11.60
C GLU A 221 24.68 0.57 -10.40
N MET A 222 23.83 -0.47 -10.55
CA MET A 222 23.46 -1.34 -9.44
C MET A 222 24.47 -2.48 -9.26
N THR A 223 25.46 -2.24 -8.42
CA THR A 223 26.55 -3.20 -8.08
C THR A 223 26.02 -4.56 -7.62
N GLN A 224 24.84 -4.58 -6.99
CA GLN A 224 24.17 -5.81 -6.53
C GLN A 224 23.95 -6.81 -7.66
N VAL A 225 23.66 -6.38 -8.89
CA VAL A 225 23.41 -7.29 -10.03
C VAL A 225 24.68 -8.06 -10.40
N SER A 226 25.82 -7.35 -10.42
CA SER A 226 27.11 -7.98 -10.68
C SER A 226 27.45 -9.03 -9.61
N LEU A 227 27.15 -8.76 -8.34
CA LEU A 227 27.28 -9.75 -7.28
C LEU A 227 26.39 -10.97 -7.51
N GLU A 228 25.12 -10.78 -7.83
CA GLU A 228 24.19 -11.90 -8.06
C GLU A 228 24.56 -12.70 -9.32
N LEU A 229 25.08 -12.06 -10.38
CA LEU A 229 25.66 -12.75 -11.55
C LEU A 229 26.88 -13.59 -11.16
N GLY A 230 27.79 -13.02 -10.38
CA GLY A 230 28.96 -13.77 -9.87
C GLY A 230 28.56 -14.99 -9.07
N LYS A 231 27.64 -14.84 -8.12
CA LYS A 231 27.09 -15.96 -7.31
C LYS A 231 26.44 -17.03 -8.19
N LEU A 232 25.63 -16.63 -9.16
CA LEU A 232 24.95 -17.54 -10.07
C LEU A 232 25.94 -18.32 -10.93
N LEU A 233 26.98 -17.66 -11.45
CA LEU A 233 28.02 -18.30 -12.27
C LEU A 233 28.83 -19.30 -11.46
N LEU A 234 29.17 -18.98 -10.18
CA LEU A 234 29.77 -19.95 -9.27
C LEU A 234 28.87 -21.16 -9.03
N LEU A 235 27.57 -20.94 -8.83
CA LEU A 235 26.59 -22.02 -8.69
C LEU A 235 26.52 -22.91 -9.96
N MET A 236 26.78 -22.34 -11.14
CA MET A 236 26.85 -23.06 -12.42
C MET A 236 28.20 -23.75 -12.64
N GLY A 237 29.17 -23.63 -11.73
CA GLY A 237 30.54 -24.15 -11.89
C GLY A 237 31.42 -23.33 -12.86
N ARG A 238 30.98 -22.10 -13.23
CA ARG A 238 31.64 -21.24 -14.23
C ARG A 238 32.52 -20.19 -13.54
N THR A 239 33.52 -20.65 -12.77
CA THR A 239 34.35 -19.79 -11.90
C THR A 239 35.09 -18.71 -12.67
N ASP A 240 35.65 -19.04 -13.86
CA ASP A 240 36.37 -18.07 -14.68
C ASP A 240 35.50 -16.91 -15.17
N GLU A 241 34.21 -17.18 -15.42
CA GLU A 241 33.27 -16.16 -15.82
C GLU A 241 32.70 -15.36 -14.62
N ALA A 242 32.70 -15.96 -13.43
CA ALA A 242 32.22 -15.28 -12.22
C ALA A 242 33.24 -14.23 -11.74
N ALA A 243 34.54 -14.51 -11.85
CA ALA A 243 35.60 -13.68 -11.32
C ALA A 243 35.57 -12.22 -11.79
N PRO A 244 35.37 -11.89 -13.08
CA PRO A 244 35.26 -10.50 -13.54
C PRO A 244 34.09 -9.72 -12.87
N TYR A 245 32.94 -10.37 -12.69
CA TYR A 245 31.78 -9.71 -12.04
C TYR A 245 32.06 -9.42 -10.57
N LEU A 246 32.67 -10.37 -9.85
CA LEU A 246 33.02 -10.20 -8.43
C LEU A 246 34.12 -9.15 -8.25
N GLN A 247 35.10 -9.09 -9.16
CA GLN A 247 36.14 -8.05 -9.15
C GLN A 247 35.53 -6.66 -9.42
N GLN A 248 34.57 -6.57 -10.35
CA GLN A 248 33.84 -5.35 -10.61
C GLN A 248 33.13 -4.82 -9.35
N VAL A 249 32.46 -5.71 -8.60
CA VAL A 249 31.77 -5.34 -7.33
C VAL A 249 32.76 -4.71 -6.34
N ILE A 250 33.97 -5.27 -6.20
CA ILE A 250 34.99 -4.75 -5.31
C ILE A 250 35.52 -3.39 -5.78
N ALA A 251 35.65 -3.20 -7.10
CA ALA A 251 36.13 -1.95 -7.69
C ALA A 251 35.11 -0.81 -7.55
N ASP A 252 33.80 -1.11 -7.81
CA ASP A 252 32.74 -0.11 -7.83
C ASP A 252 32.31 0.34 -6.42
N ALA A 253 32.41 -0.54 -5.42
CA ALA A 253 31.94 -0.27 -4.07
C ALA A 253 32.85 -0.91 -2.99
N PRO A 254 34.12 -0.49 -2.87
CA PRO A 254 35.15 -1.21 -2.11
C PRO A 254 34.84 -1.36 -0.61
N ASP A 255 34.11 -0.45 -0.03
CA ASP A 255 33.77 -0.41 1.41
C ASP A 255 32.36 -0.95 1.70
N SER A 256 31.74 -1.64 0.74
CA SER A 256 30.37 -2.17 0.89
C SER A 256 30.36 -3.63 1.34
N GLU A 257 29.27 -4.06 1.97
CA GLU A 257 28.99 -5.47 2.27
C GLU A 257 29.01 -6.35 1.00
N TYR A 258 28.70 -5.78 -0.16
CA TYR A 258 28.76 -6.46 -1.44
C TYR A 258 30.21 -6.79 -1.81
N ALA A 259 31.15 -5.86 -1.59
CA ALA A 259 32.56 -6.09 -1.84
C ALA A 259 33.14 -7.13 -0.88
N ASP A 260 32.77 -7.11 0.39
CA ASP A 260 33.20 -8.13 1.37
C ASP A 260 32.69 -9.51 0.96
N THR A 261 31.43 -9.60 0.53
CA THR A 261 30.87 -10.84 0.00
C THR A 261 31.65 -11.32 -1.24
N ALA A 262 31.95 -10.40 -2.17
CA ALA A 262 32.72 -10.74 -3.39
C ALA A 262 34.12 -11.20 -3.11
N ARG A 263 34.85 -10.56 -2.15
CA ARG A 263 36.19 -11.02 -1.70
C ARG A 263 36.16 -12.43 -1.13
N ASN A 264 35.16 -12.71 -0.28
CA ASN A 264 34.98 -14.03 0.30
C ASN A 264 34.72 -15.10 -0.77
N LEU A 265 33.90 -14.80 -1.79
CA LEU A 265 33.63 -15.72 -2.87
C LEU A 265 34.80 -15.97 -3.78
N LEU A 266 35.68 -14.96 -4.03
CA LEU A 266 36.89 -15.10 -4.80
C LEU A 266 37.99 -15.83 -4.02
N GLY A 267 38.03 -15.73 -2.68
CA GLY A 267 39.01 -16.42 -1.83
C GLY A 267 38.63 -17.85 -1.46
N ALA A 268 37.39 -18.28 -1.71
CA ALA A 268 36.90 -19.62 -1.43
C ALA A 268 37.06 -20.60 -2.62
N GLY A 269 37.48 -20.14 -3.77
CA GLY A 269 37.75 -20.92 -4.99
C GLY A 269 39.25 -20.94 -5.26
#